data_a8e06719389003c3f0ee5684c94f4459
#
_entry.id   a8e06719389003c3f0ee5684c94f4459
#
_cell.length_a   1.000
_cell.length_b   1.000
_cell.length_c   1.000
_cell.angle_alpha   90.00
_cell.angle_beta   90.00
_cell.angle_gamma   90.00
#
_symmetry.space_group_name_H-M   'P 1'
#
loop_
_entity.id
_entity.type
_entity.pdbx_description
1 polymer ?
#
loop_
_entity_poly.entity_id
_entity_poly.type
_entity_poly.pdbx_seq_one_letter_code
_entity_poly.pdbx_strand_id
1 'polypeptide(L)'
;MENKQGGEMMNFDQVKAALEKRGYAVSSFETAKDAADYLDQQIDEVSVSFGGSLTLSEMGVPKRLASHNTLCLPSQMYDDELGEVDPIKAMSTDVFLTSVNALAETGEMISIDGIGNRVASMMYGHKKVYLVIG
;
A
#
# COMPACT_ATOMS: atom_id res chain seq x y z
N MET A 1 2.40 -12.84 -6.40
CA MET A 1 3.48 -12.71 -5.38
C MET A 1 3.53 -13.95 -4.52
N GLU A 2 4.72 -14.45 -4.29
CA GLU A 2 4.94 -15.64 -3.48
C GLU A 2 5.35 -15.23 -2.06
N ASN A 3 4.62 -15.67 -1.05
CA ASN A 3 5.03 -15.51 0.34
C ASN A 3 5.33 -16.90 0.92
N LYS A 4 6.57 -17.11 1.30
CA LYS A 4 7.02 -18.36 1.90
C LYS A 4 7.06 -18.22 3.42
N GLN A 5 6.19 -18.91 4.12
CA GLN A 5 6.28 -19.07 5.57
C GLN A 5 6.62 -20.52 5.90
N GLY A 6 7.72 -20.76 6.63
CA GLY A 6 8.12 -22.10 7.06
C GLY A 6 8.36 -23.11 5.93
N GLY A 7 8.76 -22.64 4.74
CA GLY A 7 9.00 -23.48 3.58
C GLY A 7 7.76 -23.81 2.75
N GLU A 8 6.58 -23.41 3.18
CA GLU A 8 5.33 -23.55 2.43
C GLU A 8 4.92 -22.24 1.79
N MET A 9 4.34 -22.30 0.58
CA MET A 9 3.80 -21.13 -0.10
C MET A 9 2.40 -20.83 0.43
N MET A 10 2.12 -19.55 0.68
CA MET A 10 0.77 -19.09 1.00
C MET A 10 -0.18 -19.41 -0.16
N ASN A 11 -1.37 -19.91 0.15
CA ASN A 11 -2.42 -20.14 -0.84
C ASN A 11 -3.13 -18.82 -1.16
N PHE A 12 -2.74 -18.18 -2.26
CA PHE A 12 -3.31 -16.90 -2.66
C PHE A 12 -4.79 -16.95 -2.99
N ASP A 13 -5.30 -18.04 -3.53
CA ASP A 13 -6.72 -18.18 -3.82
C ASP A 13 -7.55 -18.21 -2.54
N GLN A 14 -7.06 -18.89 -1.50
CA GLN A 14 -7.68 -18.92 -0.19
C GLN A 14 -7.64 -17.54 0.48
N VAL A 15 -6.50 -16.86 0.46
CA VAL A 15 -6.34 -15.51 1.03
C VAL A 15 -7.25 -14.52 0.31
N LYS A 16 -7.27 -14.55 -1.02
CA LYS A 16 -8.14 -13.69 -1.83
C LYS A 16 -9.61 -13.88 -1.45
N ALA A 17 -10.08 -15.12 -1.38
CA ALA A 17 -11.46 -15.43 -0.99
C ALA A 17 -11.77 -14.94 0.43
N ALA A 18 -10.86 -15.12 1.37
CA ALA A 18 -11.02 -14.67 2.75
C ALA A 18 -11.12 -13.14 2.85
N LEU A 19 -10.29 -12.41 2.10
CA LEU A 19 -10.31 -10.94 2.06
C LEU A 19 -11.57 -10.40 1.38
N GLU A 20 -11.98 -10.99 0.26
CA GLU A 20 -13.21 -10.60 -0.45
C GLU A 20 -14.44 -10.80 0.44
N LYS A 21 -14.49 -11.89 1.21
CA LYS A 21 -15.55 -12.15 2.19
C LYS A 21 -15.61 -11.07 3.28
N ARG A 22 -14.48 -10.44 3.61
CA ARG A 22 -14.40 -9.32 4.57
C ARG A 22 -14.70 -7.96 3.96
N GLY A 23 -14.99 -7.90 2.65
CA GLY A 23 -15.37 -6.67 1.96
C GLY A 23 -14.24 -5.98 1.20
N TYR A 24 -13.04 -6.58 1.12
CA TYR A 24 -11.95 -6.03 0.32
C TYR A 24 -12.14 -6.33 -1.17
N ALA A 25 -11.79 -5.38 -2.02
CA ALA A 25 -11.59 -5.63 -3.44
C ALA A 25 -10.15 -6.11 -3.63
N VAL A 26 -9.96 -7.31 -4.15
CA VAL A 26 -8.64 -7.95 -4.21
C VAL A 26 -8.24 -8.19 -5.65
N SER A 27 -7.04 -7.74 -6.00
CA SER A 27 -6.37 -8.05 -7.26
C SER A 27 -5.06 -8.76 -6.98
N SER A 28 -4.76 -9.79 -7.74
CA SER A 28 -3.51 -10.53 -7.62
C SER A 28 -2.72 -10.45 -8.92
N PHE A 29 -1.40 -10.40 -8.82
CA PHE A 29 -0.49 -10.25 -9.94
C PHE A 29 0.66 -11.25 -9.80
N GLU A 30 1.14 -11.78 -10.90
CA GLU A 30 2.26 -12.72 -10.90
C GLU A 30 3.59 -12.02 -10.63
N THR A 31 3.71 -10.74 -11.04
CA THR A 31 4.93 -9.96 -10.84
C THR A 31 4.67 -8.63 -10.15
N ALA A 32 5.69 -8.14 -9.47
CA ALA A 32 5.66 -6.80 -8.87
C ALA A 32 5.48 -5.70 -9.93
N LYS A 33 6.02 -5.91 -11.13
CA LYS A 33 5.86 -4.98 -12.26
C LYS A 33 4.40 -4.87 -12.68
N ASP A 34 3.69 -5.98 -12.80
CA ASP A 34 2.28 -5.97 -13.20
C ASP A 34 1.42 -5.25 -12.14
N ALA A 35 1.72 -5.46 -10.87
CA ALA A 35 1.06 -4.74 -9.78
C ALA A 35 1.34 -3.23 -9.84
N ALA A 36 2.59 -2.84 -10.10
CA ALA A 36 2.96 -1.44 -10.24
C ALA A 36 2.30 -0.78 -11.45
N ASP A 37 2.21 -1.47 -12.58
CA ASP A 37 1.53 -1.01 -13.78
C ASP A 37 0.03 -0.78 -13.50
N TYR A 38 -0.59 -1.68 -12.77
CA TYR A 38 -1.99 -1.54 -12.35
C TYR A 38 -2.21 -0.30 -11.47
N LEU A 39 -1.40 -0.11 -10.45
CA LEU A 39 -1.50 1.06 -9.57
C LEU A 39 -1.28 2.37 -10.33
N ASP A 40 -0.33 2.40 -11.24
CA ASP A 40 -0.02 3.56 -12.07
C ASP A 40 -1.20 3.96 -12.96
N GLN A 41 -1.95 2.98 -13.46
CA GLN A 41 -3.17 3.21 -14.24
C GLN A 41 -4.36 3.66 -13.40
N GLN A 42 -4.50 3.12 -12.18
CA GLN A 42 -5.65 3.39 -11.32
C GLN A 42 -5.56 4.73 -10.58
N ILE A 43 -4.35 5.24 -10.36
CA ILE A 43 -4.10 6.42 -9.53
C ILE A 43 -3.55 7.53 -10.42
N ASP A 44 -4.40 8.48 -10.77
CA ASP A 44 -4.08 9.55 -11.72
C ASP A 44 -4.72 10.86 -11.29
N GLU A 45 -3.95 11.93 -11.39
CA GLU A 45 -4.37 13.32 -11.10
C GLU A 45 -5.04 13.52 -9.73
N VAL A 46 -4.51 12.82 -8.70
CA VAL A 46 -5.00 12.90 -7.32
C VAL A 46 -3.86 13.16 -6.34
N SER A 47 -4.21 13.46 -5.10
CA SER A 47 -3.23 13.53 -4.01
C SER A 47 -3.01 12.13 -3.43
N VAL A 48 -1.77 11.78 -3.18
CA VAL A 48 -1.36 10.43 -2.75
C VAL A 48 -0.40 10.53 -1.59
N SER A 49 -0.62 9.71 -0.57
CA SER A 49 0.34 9.52 0.51
C SER A 49 0.65 8.05 0.74
N PHE A 50 1.70 7.79 1.52
CA PHE A 50 2.24 6.45 1.73
C PHE A 50 2.45 6.17 3.21
N GLY A 51 2.15 4.95 3.65
CA GLY A 51 2.76 4.38 4.83
C GLY A 51 4.18 3.91 4.49
N GLY A 52 5.11 3.95 5.44
CA GLY A 52 6.47 3.45 5.23
C GLY A 52 6.43 1.98 4.79
N SER A 53 6.80 1.68 3.56
CA SER A 53 6.74 0.36 2.97
C SER A 53 7.94 0.10 2.08
N LEU A 54 8.74 -0.87 2.47
CA LEU A 54 9.86 -1.33 1.65
C LEU A 54 9.35 -1.92 0.32
N THR A 55 8.26 -2.67 0.37
CA THR A 55 7.63 -3.26 -0.83
C THR A 55 7.31 -2.21 -1.88
N LEU A 56 6.64 -1.13 -1.50
CA LEU A 56 6.29 -0.05 -2.44
C LEU A 56 7.51 0.67 -2.99
N SER A 57 8.53 0.87 -2.16
CA SER A 57 9.79 1.50 -2.58
C SER A 57 10.56 0.61 -3.58
N GLU A 58 10.67 -0.68 -3.31
CA GLU A 58 11.32 -1.64 -4.20
C GLU A 58 10.60 -1.79 -5.53
N MET A 59 9.28 -1.66 -5.55
CA MET A 59 8.48 -1.67 -6.78
C MET A 59 8.61 -0.37 -7.59
N GLY A 60 9.22 0.69 -7.05
CA GLY A 60 9.33 1.99 -7.70
C GLY A 60 8.01 2.74 -7.84
N VAL A 61 7.00 2.38 -7.06
CA VAL A 61 5.65 2.97 -7.14
C VAL A 61 5.64 4.46 -6.84
N PRO A 62 6.30 4.98 -5.77
CA PRO A 62 6.29 6.41 -5.50
C PRO A 62 6.79 7.25 -6.67
N LYS A 63 7.88 6.84 -7.28
CA LYS A 63 8.47 7.56 -8.42
C LYS A 63 7.56 7.56 -9.65
N ARG A 64 6.91 6.45 -9.93
CA ARG A 64 5.95 6.34 -11.05
C ARG A 64 4.75 7.25 -10.83
N LEU A 65 4.16 7.22 -9.64
CA LEU A 65 2.99 8.02 -9.31
C LEU A 65 3.29 9.52 -9.25
N ALA A 66 4.51 9.92 -8.85
CA ALA A 66 4.91 11.32 -8.78
C ALA A 66 4.86 12.03 -10.14
N SER A 67 4.96 11.31 -11.25
CA SER A 67 4.92 11.90 -12.59
C SER A 67 3.55 12.43 -12.99
N HIS A 68 2.47 11.97 -12.38
CA HIS A 68 1.10 12.38 -12.72
C HIS A 68 0.15 12.54 -11.52
N ASN A 69 0.71 12.56 -10.30
CA ASN A 69 -0.04 12.80 -9.06
C ASN A 69 0.73 13.76 -8.16
N THR A 70 0.05 14.33 -7.18
CA THR A 70 0.68 15.13 -6.13
C THR A 70 0.96 14.23 -4.92
N LEU A 71 2.23 14.01 -4.59
CA LEU A 71 2.62 13.18 -3.48
C LEU A 71 2.85 14.00 -2.22
N CYS A 72 2.31 13.49 -1.11
CA CYS A 72 2.59 13.98 0.23
C CYS A 72 3.21 12.83 1.04
N LEU A 73 4.47 12.96 1.42
CA LEU A 73 5.26 11.87 1.97
C LEU A 73 5.31 11.94 3.50
N PRO A 74 5.25 10.79 4.19
CA PRO A 74 5.59 10.74 5.60
C PRO A 74 7.11 10.92 5.78
N SER A 75 7.52 11.35 6.97
CA SER A 75 8.93 11.65 7.26
C SER A 75 9.90 10.49 7.03
N GLN A 76 9.41 9.26 7.07
CA GLN A 76 10.21 8.05 6.81
C GLN A 76 10.56 7.85 5.33
N MET A 77 9.86 8.52 4.43
CA MET A 77 10.07 8.41 2.98
C MET A 77 10.60 9.73 2.40
N TYR A 78 11.54 10.34 3.11
CA TYR A 78 12.10 11.62 2.69
C TYR A 78 12.74 11.52 1.31
N ASP A 79 12.14 12.21 0.34
CA ASP A 79 12.68 12.44 -0.98
C ASP A 79 12.02 13.70 -1.56
N ASP A 80 12.70 14.82 -1.51
CA ASP A 80 12.19 16.12 -1.94
C ASP A 80 11.96 16.21 -3.44
N GLU A 81 12.54 15.31 -4.23
CA GLU A 81 12.27 15.22 -5.67
C GLU A 81 10.89 14.59 -5.98
N LEU A 82 10.36 13.77 -5.06
CA LEU A 82 9.09 13.08 -5.25
C LEU A 82 7.88 13.86 -4.77
N GLY A 83 8.03 14.66 -3.74
CA GLY A 83 6.92 15.41 -3.17
C GLY A 83 7.23 16.07 -1.84
N GLU A 84 6.22 16.72 -1.29
CA GLU A 84 6.29 17.41 -0.01
C GLU A 84 6.31 16.41 1.15
N VAL A 85 7.12 16.69 2.17
CA VAL A 85 7.09 15.92 3.42
C VAL A 85 6.28 16.69 4.45
N ASP A 86 5.03 16.30 4.65
CA ASP A 86 4.12 16.83 5.66
C ASP A 86 3.31 15.68 6.26
N PRO A 87 3.68 15.19 7.47
CA PRO A 87 3.00 14.06 8.08
C PRO A 87 1.52 14.31 8.40
N ILE A 88 1.13 15.53 8.66
CA ILE A 88 -0.26 15.87 8.97
C ILE A 88 -1.11 15.89 7.69
N LYS A 89 -0.63 16.58 6.65
CA LYS A 89 -1.28 16.63 5.35
C LYS A 89 -1.39 15.26 4.71
N ALA A 90 -0.39 14.40 4.92
CA ALA A 90 -0.39 13.02 4.43
C ALA A 90 -1.57 12.18 4.96
N MET A 91 -2.18 12.57 6.08
CA MET A 91 -3.32 11.87 6.65
C MET A 91 -4.67 12.20 5.97
N SER A 92 -4.71 13.12 5.02
CA SER A 92 -5.95 13.58 4.37
C SER A 92 -5.88 13.63 2.84
N THR A 93 -4.92 12.98 2.23
CA THR A 93 -4.84 12.85 0.76
C THR A 93 -5.99 12.00 0.21
N ASP A 94 -6.25 12.10 -1.09
CA ASP A 94 -7.30 11.30 -1.73
C ASP A 94 -7.03 9.80 -1.63
N VAL A 95 -5.77 9.41 -1.87
CA VAL A 95 -5.34 8.01 -1.89
C VAL A 95 -4.21 7.78 -0.88
N PHE A 96 -4.29 6.67 -0.20
CA PHE A 96 -3.24 6.19 0.70
C PHE A 96 -2.79 4.79 0.28
N LEU A 97 -1.48 4.60 0.13
CA LEU A 97 -0.87 3.32 -0.15
C LEU A 97 0.01 2.87 1.00
N THR A 98 -0.14 1.62 1.40
CA THR A 98 0.69 1.01 2.43
C THR A 98 0.79 -0.50 2.24
N SER A 99 1.52 -1.14 3.12
CA SER A 99 1.54 -2.58 3.28
C SER A 99 1.11 -2.93 4.70
N VAL A 100 1.06 -4.21 5.01
CA VAL A 100 0.83 -4.72 6.36
C VAL A 100 2.05 -5.54 6.81
N ASN A 101 2.25 -5.68 8.12
CA ASN A 101 3.37 -6.43 8.66
C ASN A 101 3.17 -7.94 8.51
N ALA A 102 1.93 -8.41 8.62
CA ALA A 102 1.59 -9.81 8.42
C ALA A 102 0.16 -9.95 7.90
N LEU A 103 -0.07 -11.00 7.13
CA LEU A 103 -1.37 -11.39 6.60
C LEU A 103 -1.57 -12.89 6.80
N ALA A 104 -2.64 -13.26 7.49
CA ALA A 104 -3.02 -14.66 7.65
C ALA A 104 -3.83 -15.16 6.45
N GLU A 105 -3.78 -16.47 6.17
CA GLU A 105 -4.58 -17.09 5.10
C GLU A 105 -6.08 -16.93 5.32
N THR A 106 -6.50 -16.72 6.56
CA THR A 106 -7.88 -16.45 6.97
C THR A 106 -8.28 -14.99 6.84
N GLY A 107 -7.37 -14.12 6.40
CA GLY A 107 -7.64 -12.72 6.07
C GLY A 107 -7.35 -11.70 7.17
N GLU A 108 -6.89 -12.12 8.34
CA GLU A 108 -6.47 -11.19 9.39
C GLU A 108 -5.18 -10.48 8.99
N MET A 109 -5.15 -9.18 9.19
CA MET A 109 -3.99 -8.34 8.93
C MET A 109 -3.43 -7.80 10.24
N ILE A 110 -2.10 -7.80 10.35
CA ILE A 110 -1.39 -7.25 11.51
C ILE A 110 -0.55 -6.07 11.04
N SER A 111 -0.74 -4.94 11.70
CA SER A 111 0.07 -3.73 11.47
C SER A 111 0.62 -3.23 12.79
N ILE A 112 1.92 -2.91 12.79
CA ILE A 112 2.64 -2.42 13.97
C ILE A 112 3.25 -1.05 13.60
N ASP A 113 2.84 -0.01 14.31
CA ASP A 113 3.31 1.35 14.09
C ASP A 113 4.06 1.91 15.27
N GLY A 114 5.08 2.74 14.99
CA GLY A 114 5.80 3.48 16.03
C GLY A 114 4.96 4.58 16.65
N ILE A 115 4.17 5.30 15.84
CA ILE A 115 3.35 6.45 16.28
C ILE A 115 1.88 6.34 15.85
N GLY A 116 1.47 5.25 15.22
CA GLY A 116 0.08 4.97 14.86
C GLY A 116 -0.44 5.69 13.61
N ASN A 117 0.38 6.43 12.89
CA ASN A 117 -0.04 7.21 11.73
C ASN A 117 -0.48 6.34 10.54
N ARG A 118 0.20 5.23 10.27
CA ARG A 118 -0.18 4.31 9.20
C ARG A 118 -1.53 3.64 9.48
N VAL A 119 -1.71 3.11 10.67
CA VAL A 119 -2.97 2.47 11.07
C VAL A 119 -4.12 3.48 11.04
N ALA A 120 -3.90 4.70 11.53
CA ALA A 120 -4.90 5.77 11.47
C ALA A 120 -5.33 6.07 10.02
N SER A 121 -4.37 6.17 9.09
CA SER A 121 -4.64 6.40 7.66
C SER A 121 -5.33 5.22 6.98
N MET A 122 -5.05 3.99 7.41
CA MET A 122 -5.76 2.81 6.92
C MET A 122 -7.24 2.83 7.31
N MET A 123 -7.57 3.42 8.45
CA MET A 123 -8.91 3.39 9.02
C MET A 123 -9.79 4.54 8.59
N TYR A 124 -9.25 5.74 8.40
CA TYR A 124 -10.06 6.93 8.19
C TYR A 124 -9.31 8.05 7.49
N GLY A 125 -10.05 8.84 6.70
CA GLY A 125 -9.60 10.12 6.14
C GLY A 125 -9.32 10.10 4.64
N HIS A 126 -9.02 8.97 4.05
CA HIS A 126 -8.74 8.85 2.61
C HIS A 126 -9.95 8.32 1.86
N LYS A 127 -10.13 8.77 0.63
CA LYS A 127 -11.20 8.27 -0.25
C LYS A 127 -10.93 6.83 -0.67
N LYS A 128 -9.66 6.46 -0.83
CA LYS A 128 -9.25 5.11 -1.21
C LYS A 128 -7.94 4.71 -0.55
N VAL A 129 -7.90 3.47 -0.08
CA VAL A 129 -6.71 2.87 0.55
C VAL A 129 -6.33 1.62 -0.23
N TYR A 130 -5.06 1.56 -0.64
CA TYR A 130 -4.48 0.36 -1.26
C TYR A 130 -3.52 -0.31 -0.29
N LEU A 131 -3.76 -1.58 -0.02
CA LEU A 131 -2.86 -2.43 0.75
C LEU A 131 -2.09 -3.32 -0.23
N VAL A 132 -0.81 -3.06 -0.37
CA VAL A 132 0.07 -3.78 -1.31
C VAL A 132 0.92 -4.76 -0.53
N ILE A 133 0.73 -6.04 -0.80
CA ILE A 133 1.31 -7.14 -0.02
C ILE A 133 2.09 -8.04 -0.97
N GLY A 134 3.33 -8.30 -0.60
CA GLY A 134 4.23 -9.14 -1.37
C GLY A 134 4.93 -10.22 -0.58
#